data_4c596f471a8d35d02e86b2bc3dbfd0ca
#
_entry.id   4c596f471a8d35d02e86b2bc3dbfd0ca
#
_cell.length_a   1.000
_cell.length_b   1.000
_cell.length_c   1.000
_cell.angle_alpha   90.00
_cell.angle_beta   90.00
_cell.angle_gamma   90.00
#
_symmetry.space_group_name_H-M   'P 1'
#
loop_
_entity.id
_entity.type
_entity.pdbx_description
1 polymer ?
#
loop_
_entity_poly.entity_id
_entity_poly.type
_entity_poly.pdbx_seq_one_letter_code
_entity_poly.pdbx_strand_id
1 'polypeptide(L)'
;IKFQANVFCGLANIYAPVYRQIHIHGYKDNNNGLKAFDVAYKDIENAFKYYLNHFNNGNRIVIAAHSQGTNHAEKLFTDFLLENDSILQKVELAYLIGMPVHSLIKDYPACDDPLDRHCFLSWRTFSHGFYPSYKYSDKIAVTNPVNWRRNGAASLYNSHEGILFRNFKIKHPKSLSAVVHQGLLWVTFESFPMQKIFERNDYHIADYNLFWLNIRQNFYERMKVKVEDEKTN
;
A
#
# COMPACT_ATOMS: atom_id res chain seq x y z
N ILE A 1 -1.96 5.49 11.49
CA ILE A 1 -1.43 4.27 12.15
C ILE A 1 -2.57 3.34 12.55
N LYS A 2 -3.54 3.82 13.37
CA LYS A 2 -4.57 3.00 14.03
C LYS A 2 -5.38 2.09 13.09
N PHE A 3 -5.71 2.52 11.87
CA PHE A 3 -6.53 1.77 10.92
C PHE A 3 -5.77 1.26 9.68
N GLN A 4 -4.48 1.50 9.62
CA GLN A 4 -3.61 1.12 8.50
C GLN A 4 -2.51 0.19 8.99
N ALA A 5 -1.53 0.70 9.73
CA ALA A 5 -0.40 -0.11 10.20
C ALA A 5 -0.81 -1.31 11.08
N ASN A 6 -1.97 -1.24 11.75
CA ASN A 6 -2.46 -2.34 12.57
C ASN A 6 -2.82 -3.61 11.78
N VAL A 7 -2.91 -3.55 10.46
CA VAL A 7 -3.09 -4.74 9.61
C VAL A 7 -1.94 -5.75 9.80
N PHE A 8 -0.75 -5.25 10.15
CA PHE A 8 0.47 -6.04 10.38
C PHE A 8 0.71 -6.39 11.86
N CYS A 9 -0.11 -5.88 12.80
CA CYS A 9 0.06 -6.16 14.23
C CYS A 9 0.01 -7.67 14.52
N GLY A 10 1.00 -8.16 15.30
CA GLY A 10 1.13 -9.58 15.62
C GLY A 10 1.69 -10.45 14.49
N LEU A 11 1.95 -9.87 13.30
CA LEU A 11 2.63 -10.53 12.19
C LEU A 11 4.04 -9.95 11.97
N ALA A 12 4.28 -8.70 12.38
CA ALA A 12 5.56 -8.03 12.27
C ALA A 12 5.75 -7.02 13.43
N ASN A 13 7.01 -6.67 13.70
CA ASN A 13 7.34 -5.51 14.52
C ASN A 13 7.09 -4.23 13.72
N ILE A 14 6.35 -3.29 14.30
CA ILE A 14 5.94 -2.06 13.61
C ILE A 14 6.75 -0.87 14.12
N TYR A 15 7.41 -0.19 13.20
CA TYR A 15 8.12 1.06 13.42
C TYR A 15 7.45 2.16 12.59
N ALA A 16 6.90 3.16 13.25
CA ALA A 16 6.18 4.25 12.58
C ALA A 16 6.87 5.58 12.91
N PRO A 17 7.50 6.23 11.94
CA PRO A 17 8.16 7.51 12.18
C PRO A 17 7.14 8.62 12.47
N VAL A 18 7.48 9.50 13.40
CA VAL A 18 6.81 10.79 13.56
C VAL A 18 7.59 11.81 12.73
N TYR A 19 6.95 12.43 11.76
CA TYR A 19 7.59 13.35 10.83
C TYR A 19 6.74 14.60 10.59
N ARG A 20 7.35 15.66 10.12
CA ARG A 20 6.68 16.93 9.78
C ARG A 20 5.91 16.76 8.48
N GLN A 21 4.61 16.50 8.59
CA GLN A 21 3.73 16.32 7.42
C GLN A 21 3.49 17.65 6.72
N ILE A 22 3.44 17.63 5.39
CA ILE A 22 3.01 18.80 4.64
C ILE A 22 1.48 18.94 4.69
N HIS A 23 1.02 20.16 4.75
CA HIS A 23 -0.41 20.44 4.62
C HIS A 23 -0.89 20.14 3.20
N ILE A 24 -2.13 19.70 3.02
CA ILE A 24 -2.68 19.30 1.72
C ILE A 24 -2.59 20.43 0.67
N HIS A 25 -2.65 21.70 1.08
CA HIS A 25 -2.44 22.82 0.18
C HIS A 25 -1.03 22.89 -0.40
N GLY A 26 -0.04 22.28 0.26
CA GLY A 26 1.33 22.19 -0.25
C GLY A 26 1.44 21.45 -1.59
N TYR A 27 0.51 20.54 -1.88
CA TYR A 27 0.45 19.87 -3.19
C TYR A 27 0.06 20.79 -4.36
N LYS A 28 -0.46 21.98 -4.05
CA LYS A 28 -0.83 23.02 -5.05
C LYS A 28 0.20 24.14 -5.14
N ASP A 29 1.15 24.22 -4.22
CA ASP A 29 2.20 25.24 -4.16
C ASP A 29 3.53 24.66 -4.65
N ASN A 30 3.89 25.00 -5.88
CA ASN A 30 5.11 24.52 -6.51
C ASN A 30 6.42 25.02 -5.87
N ASN A 31 6.38 26.02 -4.97
CA ASN A 31 7.56 26.60 -4.34
C ASN A 31 7.70 26.15 -2.89
N ASN A 32 6.75 26.57 -2.04
CA ASN A 32 6.81 26.27 -0.61
C ASN A 32 6.40 24.82 -0.32
N GLY A 33 5.50 24.27 -1.15
CA GLY A 33 5.10 22.87 -1.05
C GLY A 33 6.25 21.89 -1.32
N LEU A 34 7.07 22.16 -2.34
CA LEU A 34 8.27 21.34 -2.60
C LEU A 34 9.29 21.42 -1.47
N LYS A 35 9.55 22.61 -0.93
CA LYS A 35 10.45 22.79 0.23
C LYS A 35 9.92 22.04 1.47
N ALA A 36 8.62 22.15 1.73
CA ALA A 36 7.98 21.45 2.84
C ALA A 36 8.03 19.92 2.64
N PHE A 37 7.88 19.44 1.39
CA PHE A 37 8.03 18.05 1.05
C PHE A 37 9.44 17.53 1.32
N ASP A 38 10.47 18.30 0.94
CA ASP A 38 11.87 17.91 1.19
C ASP A 38 12.19 17.85 2.68
N VAL A 39 11.65 18.78 3.48
CA VAL A 39 11.77 18.74 4.94
C VAL A 39 11.11 17.49 5.53
N ALA A 40 9.90 17.17 5.09
CA ALA A 40 9.17 15.98 5.52
C ALA A 40 9.89 14.70 5.11
N TYR A 41 10.40 14.65 3.87
CA TYR A 41 11.15 13.51 3.36
C TYR A 41 12.45 13.29 4.17
N LYS A 42 13.18 14.36 4.51
CA LYS A 42 14.39 14.27 5.34
C LYS A 42 14.11 13.62 6.70
N ASP A 43 12.97 13.91 7.31
CA ASP A 43 12.57 13.25 8.56
C ASP A 43 12.37 11.74 8.35
N ILE A 44 11.74 11.34 7.24
CA ILE A 44 11.52 9.92 6.89
C ILE A 44 12.85 9.22 6.62
N GLU A 45 13.72 9.81 5.81
CA GLU A 45 15.05 9.27 5.50
C GLU A 45 15.89 9.06 6.78
N ASN A 46 15.93 10.07 7.64
CA ASN A 46 16.66 10.00 8.90
C ASN A 46 16.07 8.93 9.84
N ALA A 47 14.75 8.85 9.94
CA ALA A 47 14.07 7.83 10.74
C ALA A 47 14.36 6.42 10.20
N PHE A 48 14.37 6.23 8.88
CA PHE A 48 14.69 4.94 8.27
C PHE A 48 16.16 4.54 8.52
N LYS A 49 17.11 5.47 8.36
CA LYS A 49 18.52 5.25 8.69
C LYS A 49 18.71 4.92 10.18
N TYR A 50 18.00 5.63 11.05
CA TYR A 50 18.02 5.34 12.49
C TYR A 50 17.48 3.94 12.80
N TYR A 51 16.37 3.55 12.16
CA TYR A 51 15.82 2.20 12.26
C TYR A 51 16.83 1.13 11.82
N LEU A 52 17.50 1.32 10.69
CA LEU A 52 18.51 0.39 10.20
C LEU A 52 19.64 0.18 11.20
N ASN A 53 20.11 1.28 11.82
CA ASN A 53 21.26 1.25 12.72
C ASN A 53 20.93 0.72 14.12
N HIS A 54 19.70 0.86 14.59
CA HIS A 54 19.37 0.60 16.00
C HIS A 54 18.35 -0.51 16.22
N PHE A 55 17.54 -0.85 15.22
CA PHE A 55 16.39 -1.76 15.41
C PHE A 55 16.32 -2.89 14.40
N ASN A 56 16.88 -2.75 13.20
CA ASN A 56 16.71 -3.76 12.15
C ASN A 56 17.40 -5.09 12.50
N ASN A 57 18.60 -5.05 13.04
CA ASN A 57 19.37 -6.24 13.42
C ASN A 57 19.46 -7.30 12.31
N GLY A 58 19.54 -6.86 11.04
CA GLY A 58 19.60 -7.76 9.89
C GLY A 58 18.26 -8.35 9.44
N ASN A 59 17.17 -8.02 10.10
CA ASN A 59 15.84 -8.55 9.77
C ASN A 59 15.32 -8.07 8.41
N ARG A 60 14.41 -8.87 7.85
CA ARG A 60 13.62 -8.52 6.66
C ARG A 60 12.79 -7.27 6.91
N ILE A 61 12.61 -6.47 5.86
CA ILE A 61 11.91 -5.18 5.91
C ILE A 61 10.66 -5.25 5.05
N VAL A 62 9.57 -4.70 5.57
CA VAL A 62 8.37 -4.38 4.78
C VAL A 62 8.10 -2.89 4.93
N ILE A 63 7.98 -2.20 3.80
CA ILE A 63 7.63 -0.78 3.77
C ILE A 63 6.12 -0.68 3.55
N ALA A 64 5.41 0.03 4.43
CA ALA A 64 3.98 0.25 4.30
C ALA A 64 3.66 1.75 4.38
N ALA A 65 3.08 2.29 3.32
CA ALA A 65 2.81 3.69 3.17
C ALA A 65 1.39 3.96 2.67
N HIS A 66 0.87 5.14 2.96
CA HIS A 66 -0.42 5.61 2.44
C HIS A 66 -0.38 7.10 2.14
N SER A 67 -0.99 7.51 1.03
CA SER A 67 -1.16 8.91 0.65
C SER A 67 0.19 9.65 0.57
N GLN A 68 0.37 10.74 1.31
CA GLN A 68 1.63 11.47 1.39
C GLN A 68 2.83 10.55 1.76
N GLY A 69 2.60 9.57 2.63
CA GLY A 69 3.60 8.56 2.98
C GLY A 69 4.08 7.76 1.78
N THR A 70 3.22 7.48 0.80
CA THR A 70 3.59 6.80 -0.44
C THR A 70 4.56 7.63 -1.28
N ASN A 71 4.35 8.94 -1.40
CA ASN A 71 5.28 9.81 -2.11
C ASN A 71 6.67 9.85 -1.43
N HIS A 72 6.70 9.86 -0.10
CA HIS A 72 7.96 9.77 0.64
C HIS A 72 8.62 8.39 0.49
N ALA A 73 7.84 7.32 0.46
CA ALA A 73 8.37 5.99 0.23
C ALA A 73 8.95 5.83 -1.19
N GLU A 74 8.28 6.34 -2.23
CA GLU A 74 8.84 6.39 -3.59
C GLU A 74 10.18 7.13 -3.62
N LYS A 75 10.25 8.29 -2.97
CA LYS A 75 11.51 9.06 -2.87
C LYS A 75 12.58 8.31 -2.08
N LEU A 76 12.21 7.56 -1.04
CA LEU A 76 13.14 6.71 -0.29
C LEU A 76 13.70 5.58 -1.17
N PHE A 77 12.88 4.99 -2.04
CA PHE A 77 13.34 4.02 -3.02
C PHE A 77 14.35 4.64 -3.98
N THR A 78 14.06 5.79 -4.58
CA THR A 78 14.91 6.42 -5.60
C THR A 78 16.19 7.00 -5.02
N ASP A 79 16.14 7.64 -3.85
CA ASP A 79 17.27 8.40 -3.31
C ASP A 79 18.16 7.56 -2.37
N PHE A 80 17.68 6.43 -1.89
CA PHE A 80 18.41 5.66 -0.89
C PHE A 80 18.43 4.15 -1.15
N LEU A 81 17.28 3.51 -1.35
CA LEU A 81 17.25 2.04 -1.41
C LEU A 81 17.89 1.48 -2.67
N LEU A 82 17.62 2.08 -3.83
CA LEU A 82 18.20 1.65 -5.12
C LEU A 82 19.71 1.89 -5.22
N GLU A 83 20.26 2.76 -4.39
CA GLU A 83 21.71 3.01 -4.28
C GLU A 83 22.39 2.11 -3.22
N ASN A 84 21.60 1.24 -2.54
CA ASN A 84 22.08 0.41 -1.43
C ASN A 84 21.57 -1.04 -1.56
N ASP A 85 22.16 -1.81 -2.47
CA ASP A 85 21.74 -3.19 -2.78
C ASP A 85 21.60 -4.08 -1.54
N SER A 86 22.52 -4.00 -0.60
CA SER A 86 22.50 -4.82 0.63
C SER A 86 21.29 -4.52 1.53
N ILE A 87 20.73 -3.32 1.43
CA ILE A 87 19.51 -2.92 2.16
C ILE A 87 18.30 -3.26 1.31
N LEU A 88 18.33 -3.00 0.01
CA LEU A 88 17.26 -3.31 -0.92
C LEU A 88 16.91 -4.80 -0.90
N GLN A 89 17.91 -5.68 -0.85
CA GLN A 89 17.71 -7.13 -0.73
C GLN A 89 16.98 -7.57 0.55
N LYS A 90 16.98 -6.74 1.59
CA LYS A 90 16.19 -7.00 2.81
C LYS A 90 14.74 -6.53 2.69
N VAL A 91 14.42 -5.68 1.71
CA VAL A 91 13.05 -5.19 1.48
C VAL A 91 12.26 -6.27 0.75
N GLU A 92 11.48 -7.05 1.48
CA GLU A 92 10.70 -8.16 0.95
C GLU A 92 9.46 -7.68 0.20
N LEU A 93 8.84 -6.58 0.68
CA LEU A 93 7.59 -6.10 0.13
C LEU A 93 7.40 -4.61 0.43
N ALA A 94 6.79 -3.88 -0.50
CA ALA A 94 6.36 -2.51 -0.25
C ALA A 94 4.87 -2.33 -0.59
N TYR A 95 4.11 -1.77 0.36
CA TYR A 95 2.74 -1.31 0.17
C TYR A 95 2.76 0.20 -0.07
N LEU A 96 2.60 0.62 -1.32
CA LEU A 96 2.63 2.02 -1.77
C LEU A 96 1.22 2.46 -2.17
N ILE A 97 0.40 2.78 -1.18
CA ILE A 97 -1.06 2.86 -1.31
C ILE A 97 -1.55 4.31 -1.35
N GLY A 98 -2.62 4.56 -2.11
CA GLY A 98 -3.35 5.83 -2.10
C GLY A 98 -2.77 6.94 -2.98
N MET A 99 -1.63 6.71 -3.65
CA MET A 99 -1.06 7.63 -4.64
C MET A 99 -0.73 6.91 -5.94
N PRO A 100 -0.67 7.64 -7.08
CA PRO A 100 -0.29 7.04 -8.35
C PRO A 100 1.21 6.69 -8.34
N VAL A 101 1.53 5.40 -8.32
CA VAL A 101 2.89 4.89 -8.40
C VAL A 101 3.15 4.37 -9.80
N HIS A 102 4.22 4.84 -10.45
CA HIS A 102 4.56 4.34 -11.78
C HIS A 102 5.12 2.91 -11.70
N SER A 103 4.79 2.09 -12.70
CA SER A 103 5.18 0.67 -12.76
C SER A 103 6.69 0.43 -12.89
N LEU A 104 7.46 1.48 -13.09
CA LEU A 104 8.89 1.45 -13.29
C LEU A 104 9.64 2.09 -12.10
N ILE A 105 9.62 1.45 -10.96
CA ILE A 105 10.74 1.58 -10.04
C ILE A 105 11.77 0.56 -10.56
N LYS A 106 12.82 1.06 -11.17
CA LYS A 106 13.92 0.24 -11.71
C LYS A 106 14.43 -0.68 -10.61
N ASP A 107 14.61 -1.95 -10.94
CA ASP A 107 15.15 -2.99 -10.04
C ASP A 107 14.26 -3.35 -8.81
N TYR A 108 13.05 -2.76 -8.70
CA TYR A 108 12.05 -3.16 -7.72
C TYR A 108 10.65 -3.11 -8.35
N PRO A 109 10.20 -4.17 -9.04
CA PRO A 109 9.00 -4.16 -9.86
C PRO A 109 7.71 -4.17 -9.03
N ALA A 110 6.58 -3.91 -9.68
CA ALA A 110 5.28 -4.21 -9.10
C ALA A 110 5.04 -5.73 -9.07
N CYS A 111 4.44 -6.24 -7.99
CA CYS A 111 4.10 -7.66 -7.87
C CYS A 111 3.03 -8.07 -8.88
N ASP A 112 3.20 -9.22 -9.53
CA ASP A 112 2.25 -9.76 -10.51
C ASP A 112 1.45 -10.95 -9.96
N ASP A 113 2.03 -11.68 -9.00
CA ASP A 113 1.43 -12.87 -8.38
C ASP A 113 1.15 -12.69 -6.89
N PRO A 114 0.18 -13.46 -6.35
CA PRO A 114 -0.20 -13.38 -4.93
C PRO A 114 0.93 -13.65 -3.93
N LEU A 115 1.99 -14.37 -4.32
CA LEU A 115 3.09 -14.74 -3.44
C LEU A 115 4.43 -14.10 -3.81
N ASP A 116 4.46 -13.21 -4.80
CA ASP A 116 5.69 -12.49 -5.18
C ASP A 116 6.25 -11.70 -4.01
N ARG A 117 7.59 -11.64 -3.96
CA ARG A 117 8.38 -10.85 -2.99
C ARG A 117 9.43 -10.03 -3.75
N HIS A 118 10.10 -9.14 -3.05
CA HIS A 118 11.02 -8.15 -3.63
C HIS A 118 10.33 -7.31 -4.72
N CYS A 119 9.11 -6.89 -4.41
CA CYS A 119 8.26 -6.12 -5.30
C CYS A 119 7.32 -5.20 -4.50
N PHE A 120 6.62 -4.31 -5.18
CA PHE A 120 5.65 -3.43 -4.52
C PHE A 120 4.21 -3.72 -4.94
N LEU A 121 3.29 -3.41 -4.04
CA LEU A 121 1.85 -3.42 -4.22
C LEU A 121 1.34 -1.99 -4.17
N SER A 122 0.46 -1.61 -5.08
CA SER A 122 -0.12 -0.27 -5.11
C SER A 122 -1.57 -0.31 -5.56
N TRP A 123 -2.39 0.54 -4.98
CA TRP A 123 -3.76 0.83 -5.46
C TRP A 123 -4.26 2.17 -4.93
N ARG A 124 -5.25 2.69 -5.63
CA ARG A 124 -6.11 3.82 -5.24
C ARG A 124 -7.53 3.43 -5.56
N THR A 125 -8.40 3.46 -4.56
CA THR A 125 -9.73 2.88 -4.66
C THR A 125 -10.78 3.91 -5.03
N PHE A 126 -11.54 3.64 -6.08
CA PHE A 126 -12.62 4.46 -6.60
C PHE A 126 -13.86 3.62 -6.87
N SER A 127 -15.03 4.27 -6.88
CA SER A 127 -16.26 3.62 -7.35
C SER A 127 -16.13 3.23 -8.82
N HIS A 128 -16.76 2.14 -9.22
CA HIS A 128 -16.76 1.66 -10.59
C HIS A 128 -17.23 2.76 -11.55
N GLY A 129 -16.46 3.00 -12.62
CA GLY A 129 -16.74 4.03 -13.62
C GLY A 129 -16.37 5.46 -13.22
N PHE A 130 -15.87 5.71 -12.01
CA PHE A 130 -15.39 7.03 -11.64
C PHE A 130 -13.94 7.26 -12.08
N TYR A 131 -13.69 8.43 -12.66
CA TYR A 131 -12.37 8.91 -13.04
C TYR A 131 -12.01 10.17 -12.22
N PRO A 132 -10.94 10.15 -11.44
CA PRO A 132 -10.47 11.33 -10.73
C PRO A 132 -9.96 12.40 -11.72
N SER A 133 -9.96 13.67 -11.30
CA SER A 133 -9.44 14.78 -12.10
C SER A 133 -7.91 14.80 -12.23
N TYR A 134 -7.21 13.88 -11.60
CA TYR A 134 -5.76 13.80 -11.56
C TYR A 134 -5.25 12.41 -11.94
N LYS A 135 -4.05 12.35 -12.46
CA LYS A 135 -3.26 11.21 -12.96
C LYS A 135 -3.92 9.82 -12.89
N TYR A 136 -4.32 9.30 -14.03
CA TYR A 136 -4.63 7.88 -14.24
C TYR A 136 -4.12 7.48 -15.63
N SER A 137 -3.58 6.30 -15.76
CA SER A 137 -3.09 5.72 -17.03
C SER A 137 -2.61 4.29 -16.79
N ASP A 138 -2.45 3.52 -17.84
CA ASP A 138 -1.91 2.15 -17.78
C ASP A 138 -0.44 2.09 -17.35
N LYS A 139 0.26 3.23 -17.26
CA LYS A 139 1.63 3.32 -16.71
C LYS A 139 1.66 3.33 -15.18
N ILE A 140 0.52 3.47 -14.52
CA ILE A 140 0.40 3.45 -13.07
C ILE A 140 0.15 2.03 -12.62
N ALA A 141 0.98 1.54 -11.71
CA ALA A 141 0.84 0.22 -11.15
C ALA A 141 -0.38 0.13 -10.25
N VAL A 142 -1.21 -0.87 -10.47
CA VAL A 142 -2.33 -1.19 -9.59
C VAL A 142 -2.41 -2.69 -9.40
N THR A 143 -2.45 -3.12 -8.16
CA THR A 143 -2.75 -4.49 -7.75
C THR A 143 -4.15 -4.54 -7.18
N ASN A 144 -4.94 -5.52 -7.58
CA ASN A 144 -6.25 -5.78 -6.97
C ASN A 144 -6.05 -6.52 -5.63
N PRO A 145 -6.30 -5.92 -4.47
CA PRO A 145 -6.01 -6.53 -3.17
C PRO A 145 -7.00 -7.62 -2.75
N VAL A 146 -7.93 -8.01 -3.61
CA VAL A 146 -8.82 -9.15 -3.39
C VAL A 146 -8.26 -10.43 -4.03
N ASN A 147 -7.67 -10.33 -5.23
CA ASN A 147 -7.09 -11.48 -5.95
C ASN A 147 -5.57 -11.39 -6.16
N TRP A 148 -4.96 -10.29 -5.78
CA TRP A 148 -3.52 -9.99 -5.86
C TRP A 148 -2.95 -10.00 -7.27
N ARG A 149 -3.79 -9.71 -8.27
CA ARG A 149 -3.45 -9.66 -9.69
C ARG A 149 -3.54 -8.24 -10.26
N ARG A 150 -2.85 -8.03 -11.38
CA ARG A 150 -2.83 -6.74 -12.12
C ARG A 150 -3.48 -6.83 -13.49
N ASN A 151 -4.04 -7.98 -13.85
CA ASN A 151 -4.46 -8.34 -15.20
C ASN A 151 -5.83 -7.76 -15.63
N GLY A 152 -6.44 -6.85 -14.88
CA GLY A 152 -7.72 -6.25 -15.23
C GLY A 152 -8.94 -7.17 -15.05
N ALA A 153 -8.74 -8.41 -14.61
CA ALA A 153 -9.86 -9.29 -14.28
C ALA A 153 -10.55 -8.83 -12.98
N ALA A 154 -11.88 -8.75 -13.00
CA ALA A 154 -12.64 -8.46 -11.79
C ALA A 154 -12.48 -9.60 -10.76
N SER A 155 -12.28 -9.25 -9.50
CA SER A 155 -12.28 -10.24 -8.43
C SER A 155 -13.68 -10.73 -8.12
N LEU A 156 -13.76 -11.99 -7.65
CA LEU A 156 -15.03 -12.54 -7.19
C LEU A 156 -15.41 -11.94 -5.82
N TYR A 157 -16.68 -11.64 -5.60
CA TYR A 157 -17.19 -11.21 -4.30
C TYR A 157 -16.83 -12.18 -3.17
N ASN A 158 -16.87 -13.48 -3.46
CA ASN A 158 -16.56 -14.54 -2.49
C ASN A 158 -15.11 -14.49 -1.95
N SER A 159 -14.20 -13.80 -2.63
CA SER A 159 -12.81 -13.64 -2.22
C SER A 159 -12.57 -12.40 -1.35
N HIS A 160 -13.60 -11.57 -1.16
CA HIS A 160 -13.51 -10.41 -0.29
C HIS A 160 -13.82 -10.78 1.17
N GLU A 161 -12.87 -10.54 2.07
CA GLU A 161 -12.92 -11.01 3.46
C GLU A 161 -13.64 -10.06 4.42
N GLY A 162 -14.01 -8.87 3.95
CA GLY A 162 -14.80 -7.90 4.71
C GLY A 162 -14.10 -6.55 4.93
N ILE A 163 -14.87 -5.60 5.42
CA ILE A 163 -14.51 -4.20 5.61
C ILE A 163 -14.21 -3.94 7.09
N LEU A 164 -13.08 -3.34 7.40
CA LEU A 164 -12.75 -2.89 8.75
C LEU A 164 -13.44 -1.57 9.09
N PHE A 165 -14.28 -1.57 10.10
CA PHE A 165 -14.98 -0.39 10.61
C PHE A 165 -14.23 0.31 11.75
N ARG A 166 -14.64 1.55 12.09
CA ARG A 166 -14.00 2.38 13.14
C ARG A 166 -13.99 1.74 14.53
N ASN A 167 -14.91 0.81 14.80
CA ASN A 167 -14.98 0.05 16.05
C ASN A 167 -14.13 -1.24 16.04
N PHE A 168 -13.21 -1.37 15.07
CA PHE A 168 -12.37 -2.56 14.84
C PHE A 168 -13.15 -3.86 14.56
N LYS A 169 -14.39 -3.76 14.13
CA LYS A 169 -15.16 -4.91 13.68
C LYS A 169 -15.06 -5.03 12.16
N ILE A 170 -14.73 -6.23 11.71
CA ILE A 170 -14.82 -6.59 10.29
C ILE A 170 -16.26 -7.01 10.02
N LYS A 171 -16.85 -6.41 8.99
CA LYS A 171 -18.21 -6.67 8.57
C LYS A 171 -18.30 -6.80 7.05
N HIS A 172 -19.43 -7.30 6.57
CA HIS A 172 -19.75 -7.42 5.15
C HIS A 172 -18.66 -8.18 4.35
N PRO A 173 -18.31 -9.42 4.76
CA PRO A 173 -17.51 -10.29 3.90
C PRO A 173 -18.29 -10.57 2.62
N LYS A 174 -17.58 -10.87 1.53
CA LYS A 174 -18.15 -11.19 0.21
C LYS A 174 -19.01 -10.10 -0.40
N SER A 175 -18.80 -8.83 0.01
CA SER A 175 -19.65 -7.69 -0.39
C SER A 175 -18.98 -6.75 -1.39
N LEU A 176 -17.74 -7.02 -1.80
CA LEU A 176 -16.98 -6.14 -2.67
C LEU A 176 -16.29 -6.94 -3.77
N SER A 177 -16.42 -6.48 -5.01
CA SER A 177 -15.60 -6.88 -6.14
C SER A 177 -14.74 -5.71 -6.58
N ALA A 178 -13.50 -5.99 -7.00
CA ALA A 178 -12.58 -4.97 -7.47
C ALA A 178 -12.03 -5.33 -8.85
N VAL A 179 -11.74 -4.31 -9.67
CA VAL A 179 -11.16 -4.45 -11.00
C VAL A 179 -10.11 -3.37 -11.25
N VAL A 180 -8.99 -3.76 -11.83
CA VAL A 180 -7.95 -2.82 -12.26
C VAL A 180 -8.33 -2.23 -13.60
N HIS A 181 -8.33 -0.90 -13.71
CA HIS A 181 -8.64 -0.18 -14.94
C HIS A 181 -7.85 1.12 -15.05
N GLN A 182 -7.01 1.26 -16.08
CA GLN A 182 -6.25 2.47 -16.39
C GLN A 182 -5.53 3.12 -15.19
N GLY A 183 -4.86 2.31 -14.35
CA GLY A 183 -4.15 2.82 -13.18
C GLY A 183 -5.05 3.18 -11.97
N LEU A 184 -6.29 2.70 -11.99
CA LEU A 184 -7.28 2.85 -10.92
C LEU A 184 -7.72 1.47 -10.43
N LEU A 185 -8.10 1.37 -9.16
CA LEU A 185 -8.81 0.24 -8.63
C LEU A 185 -10.29 0.61 -8.50
N TRP A 186 -11.13 0.12 -9.38
CA TRP A 186 -12.57 0.30 -9.28
C TRP A 186 -13.21 -0.77 -8.41
N VAL A 187 -14.12 -0.36 -7.54
CA VAL A 187 -14.87 -1.27 -6.68
C VAL A 187 -16.36 -1.18 -6.94
N THR A 188 -17.00 -2.34 -6.86
CA THR A 188 -18.44 -2.49 -6.87
C THR A 188 -18.87 -3.22 -5.60
N PHE A 189 -19.87 -2.69 -4.92
CA PHE A 189 -20.43 -3.35 -3.74
C PHE A 189 -21.66 -4.18 -4.13
N GLU A 190 -21.73 -5.39 -3.57
CA GLU A 190 -22.98 -6.14 -3.52
C GLU A 190 -23.90 -5.55 -2.44
N SER A 191 -25.20 -5.72 -2.59
CA SER A 191 -26.18 -5.11 -1.68
C SER A 191 -26.02 -5.62 -0.24
N PHE A 192 -25.82 -4.69 0.70
CA PHE A 192 -25.86 -4.94 2.14
C PHE A 192 -26.58 -3.80 2.87
N PRO A 193 -27.07 -4.03 4.10
CA PRO A 193 -27.78 -2.99 4.85
C PRO A 193 -26.96 -1.71 4.99
N MET A 194 -27.55 -0.56 4.70
CA MET A 194 -26.92 0.77 4.77
C MET A 194 -25.78 1.03 3.77
N GLN A 195 -25.65 0.23 2.71
CA GLN A 195 -24.64 0.41 1.65
C GLN A 195 -24.53 1.85 1.15
N LYS A 196 -25.66 2.52 0.89
CA LYS A 196 -25.72 3.91 0.38
C LYS A 196 -24.97 4.92 1.24
N ILE A 197 -24.80 4.67 2.54
CA ILE A 197 -24.02 5.54 3.43
C ILE A 197 -22.52 5.42 3.16
N PHE A 198 -22.08 4.30 2.59
CA PHE A 198 -20.69 4.00 2.27
C PHE A 198 -20.32 4.33 0.82
N GLU A 199 -21.31 4.54 -0.03
CA GLU A 199 -21.07 4.87 -1.44
C GLU A 199 -20.40 6.23 -1.58
N ARG A 200 -19.24 6.25 -2.23
CA ARG A 200 -18.42 7.42 -2.52
C ARG A 200 -17.78 7.25 -3.88
N ASN A 201 -17.45 8.34 -4.54
CA ASN A 201 -16.67 8.30 -5.76
C ASN A 201 -15.20 7.95 -5.48
N ASP A 202 -14.66 8.44 -4.36
CA ASP A 202 -13.26 8.27 -3.94
C ASP A 202 -13.22 7.63 -2.55
N TYR A 203 -12.54 6.49 -2.44
CA TYR A 203 -12.36 5.71 -1.21
C TYR A 203 -10.96 5.86 -0.60
N HIS A 204 -10.22 6.90 -0.96
CA HIS A 204 -8.86 7.14 -0.52
C HIS A 204 -8.63 6.92 1.00
N ILE A 205 -9.52 7.42 1.84
CA ILE A 205 -9.42 7.24 3.30
C ILE A 205 -9.65 5.80 3.75
N ALA A 206 -10.19 4.95 2.90
CA ALA A 206 -10.55 3.57 3.19
C ALA A 206 -9.73 2.55 2.38
N ASP A 207 -8.70 2.98 1.65
CA ASP A 207 -7.85 2.12 0.82
C ASP A 207 -7.34 0.87 1.55
N TYR A 208 -7.00 0.96 2.84
CA TYR A 208 -6.65 -0.18 3.68
C TYR A 208 -7.88 -0.88 4.27
N ASN A 209 -8.86 -0.10 4.72
CA ASN A 209 -10.01 -0.62 5.46
C ASN A 209 -10.90 -1.54 4.63
N LEU A 210 -11.07 -1.22 3.34
CA LEU A 210 -11.88 -2.03 2.42
C LEU A 210 -11.31 -3.44 2.23
N PHE A 211 -10.01 -3.62 2.39
CA PHE A 211 -9.29 -4.86 2.11
C PHE A 211 -8.47 -5.37 3.31
N TRP A 212 -8.76 -4.88 4.50
CA TRP A 212 -7.91 -5.08 5.67
C TRP A 212 -7.57 -6.55 5.94
N LEU A 213 -8.56 -7.44 5.90
CA LEU A 213 -8.34 -8.86 6.17
C LEU A 213 -7.68 -9.56 4.98
N ASN A 214 -8.02 -9.18 3.75
CA ASN A 214 -7.32 -9.67 2.55
C ASN A 214 -5.82 -9.32 2.60
N ILE A 215 -5.48 -8.07 3.00
CA ILE A 215 -4.07 -7.65 3.16
C ILE A 215 -3.38 -8.50 4.23
N ARG A 216 -4.02 -8.68 5.39
CA ARG A 216 -3.45 -9.42 6.51
C ARG A 216 -3.17 -10.88 6.17
N GLN A 217 -4.11 -11.56 5.50
CA GLN A 217 -3.97 -12.94 5.07
C GLN A 217 -2.86 -13.10 4.02
N ASN A 218 -2.87 -12.27 2.98
CA ASN A 218 -1.85 -12.30 1.94
C ASN A 218 -0.46 -11.99 2.49
N PHE A 219 -0.34 -11.01 3.40
CA PHE A 219 0.92 -10.73 4.06
C PHE A 219 1.44 -11.96 4.83
N TYR A 220 0.58 -12.62 5.60
CA TYR A 220 0.94 -13.83 6.32
C TYR A 220 1.45 -14.92 5.37
N GLU A 221 0.74 -15.21 4.28
CA GLU A 221 1.14 -16.25 3.33
C GLU A 221 2.47 -15.92 2.62
N ARG A 222 2.67 -14.66 2.19
CA ARG A 222 3.94 -14.22 1.58
C ARG A 222 5.13 -14.39 2.53
N MET A 223 4.95 -14.10 3.82
CA MET A 223 6.04 -14.18 4.81
C MET A 223 6.31 -15.60 5.29
N LYS A 224 5.30 -16.48 5.33
CA LYS A 224 5.39 -17.87 5.75
C LYS A 224 6.20 -18.72 4.77
N VAL A 225 6.00 -18.55 3.47
CA VAL A 225 6.68 -19.35 2.42
C VAL A 225 8.21 -19.27 2.56
N LYS A 226 8.77 -18.15 3.03
CA LYS A 226 10.23 -18.03 3.21
C LYS A 226 10.79 -18.79 4.41
N VAL A 227 9.97 -19.05 5.43
CA VAL A 227 10.42 -19.78 6.64
C VAL A 227 10.60 -21.28 6.37
N GLU A 228 9.89 -21.82 5.38
CA GLU A 228 10.00 -23.23 4.99
C GLU A 228 11.23 -23.48 4.10
N ASP A 229 11.59 -22.52 3.23
CA ASP A 229 12.76 -22.63 2.36
C ASP A 229 14.10 -22.57 3.14
N GLU A 230 14.14 -21.88 4.28
CA GLU A 230 15.33 -21.79 5.14
C GLU A 230 15.57 -23.06 6.01
N LYS A 231 14.60 -23.97 6.09
CA LYS A 231 14.72 -25.22 6.88
C LYS A 231 15.12 -26.43 6.04
N THR A 232 15.19 -26.29 4.72
CA THR A 232 15.44 -27.38 3.78
C THR A 232 16.85 -27.36 3.14
N ASN A 233 17.72 -26.48 3.58
CA ASN A 233 19.14 -26.42 3.24
C ASN A 233 19.95 -26.45 4.56
#